data_f341bb30f9e68dcb9f9ff4944f2ef5cc
#
_entry.id   f341bb30f9e68dcb9f9ff4944f2ef5cc
#
_cell.length_a   1.000
_cell.length_b   1.000
_cell.length_c   1.000
_cell.angle_alpha   90.00
_cell.angle_beta   90.00
_cell.angle_gamma   90.00
#
_symmetry.space_group_name_H-M   'P 1'
#
loop_
_entity.id
_entity.type
_entity.pdbx_description
1 polymer ?
#
loop_
_entity_poly.entity_id
_entity_poly.type
_entity_poly.pdbx_seq_one_letter_code
_entity_poly.pdbx_strand_id
1 'polypeptide(L)'
;IVDHDAKHTVIPEKAKLIDTLYLSALLFPNRPYHALLKDDKLLTDELNNPLNDSQKAMDLFYDEVNAFNELDDELKQIYYMLLKDEPHFSGFWNYVVFSPKDDLETMILIHYHGKICENAPISDFIRNSPVELSYCLALISATERYSLIPRWVQMNYPKVDNIIRRLRNTHCHN
;
A
#
# COMPACT_ATOMS: atom_id res chain seq x y z
N ILE A 1 -8.72 -11.20 8.05
CA ILE A 1 -8.30 -10.19 9.03
C ILE A 1 -7.60 -10.93 10.14
N VAL A 2 -6.33 -10.69 10.36
CA VAL A 2 -5.54 -11.33 11.40
C VAL A 2 -5.17 -10.29 12.43
N ASP A 3 -5.54 -10.54 13.68
CA ASP A 3 -5.00 -9.81 14.81
C ASP A 3 -3.59 -10.36 15.11
N HIS A 4 -2.57 -9.53 14.96
CA HIS A 4 -1.17 -9.89 15.22
C HIS A 4 -0.89 -10.25 16.69
N ASP A 5 -1.79 -9.93 17.60
CA ASP A 5 -1.65 -10.26 19.02
C ASP A 5 -2.31 -11.60 19.41
N ALA A 6 -3.04 -12.26 18.51
CA ALA A 6 -3.70 -13.52 18.79
C ALA A 6 -2.76 -14.72 18.61
N LYS A 7 -1.96 -15.03 19.61
CA LYS A 7 -1.02 -16.18 19.64
C LYS A 7 -1.67 -17.57 19.49
N HIS A 8 -3.00 -17.67 19.41
CA HIS A 8 -3.73 -18.96 19.42
C HIS A 8 -4.93 -19.01 18.46
N THR A 9 -5.03 -18.12 17.49
CA THR A 9 -6.14 -18.21 16.52
C THR A 9 -5.84 -19.34 15.53
N VAL A 10 -6.61 -20.41 15.57
CA VAL A 10 -6.59 -21.45 14.53
C VAL A 10 -7.20 -20.86 13.27
N ILE A 11 -6.35 -20.48 12.33
CA ILE A 11 -6.79 -20.01 11.01
C ILE A 11 -7.16 -21.24 10.19
N PRO A 12 -8.39 -21.34 9.66
CA PRO A 12 -8.75 -22.45 8.78
C PRO A 12 -7.77 -22.54 7.60
N GLU A 13 -7.35 -23.74 7.24
CA GLU A 13 -6.34 -24.02 6.20
C GLU A 13 -6.67 -23.39 4.83
N LYS A 14 -7.95 -23.07 4.59
CA LYS A 14 -8.47 -22.41 3.38
C LYS A 14 -8.80 -20.91 3.56
N ALA A 15 -8.50 -20.32 4.72
CA ALA A 15 -8.80 -18.92 4.93
C ALA A 15 -7.83 -18.05 4.12
N LYS A 16 -8.37 -17.11 3.36
CA LYS A 16 -7.59 -16.08 2.68
C LYS A 16 -7.35 -14.93 3.66
N LEU A 17 -6.10 -14.65 3.92
CA LEU A 17 -5.72 -13.56 4.82
C LEU A 17 -5.59 -12.27 4.03
N ILE A 18 -6.13 -11.19 4.59
CA ILE A 18 -5.97 -9.83 4.08
C ILE A 18 -5.33 -9.01 5.21
N ASP A 19 -4.17 -8.43 4.94
CA ASP A 19 -3.46 -7.58 5.87
C ASP A 19 -3.74 -6.11 5.53
N THR A 20 -4.64 -5.52 6.29
CA THR A 20 -5.06 -4.11 6.11
C THR A 20 -3.93 -3.12 6.34
N LEU A 21 -2.89 -3.47 7.10
CA LEU A 21 -1.77 -2.59 7.36
C LEU A 21 -0.98 -2.27 6.08
N TYR A 22 -0.75 -3.28 5.25
CA TYR A 22 -0.06 -3.11 3.96
C TYR A 22 -0.91 -2.34 2.96
N LEU A 23 -2.21 -2.60 2.92
CA LEU A 23 -3.17 -1.89 2.07
C LEU A 23 -3.33 -0.42 2.50
N SER A 24 -3.40 -0.16 3.80
CA SER A 24 -3.51 1.20 4.32
C SER A 24 -2.34 2.08 3.88
N ALA A 25 -1.11 1.56 3.90
CA ALA A 25 0.07 2.30 3.44
C ALA A 25 0.05 2.60 1.93
N LEU A 26 -0.61 1.74 1.14
CA LEU A 26 -0.77 1.92 -0.30
C LEU A 26 -1.90 2.91 -0.65
N LEU A 27 -3.05 2.74 -0.02
CA LEU A 27 -4.29 3.44 -0.39
C LEU A 27 -4.48 4.77 0.35
N PHE A 28 -3.84 4.91 1.51
CA PHE A 28 -3.86 6.13 2.33
C PHE A 28 -2.45 6.64 2.64
N PRO A 29 -1.62 6.91 1.63
CA PRO A 29 -0.19 7.19 1.80
C PRO A 29 0.08 8.45 2.66
N ASN A 30 -0.88 9.35 2.78
CA ASN A 30 -0.75 10.57 3.59
C ASN A 30 -1.11 10.37 5.07
N ARG A 31 -1.63 9.19 5.46
CA ARG A 31 -1.90 8.91 6.87
C ARG A 31 -0.58 8.73 7.62
N PRO A 32 -0.36 9.40 8.75
CA PRO A 32 0.88 9.28 9.53
C PRO A 32 1.02 7.92 10.21
N TYR A 33 -0.12 7.24 10.45
CA TYR A 33 -0.20 5.93 11.10
C TYR A 33 -1.06 4.99 10.26
N HIS A 34 -0.61 3.75 10.10
CA HIS A 34 -1.30 2.70 9.35
C HIS A 34 -1.78 1.53 10.23
N ALA A 35 -1.25 1.41 11.45
CA ALA A 35 -1.79 0.46 12.42
C ALA A 35 -3.17 0.93 12.91
N LEU A 36 -4.04 -0.03 13.28
CA LEU A 36 -5.26 0.29 14.00
C LEU A 36 -4.89 1.10 15.24
N LEU A 37 -5.28 2.37 15.26
CA LEU A 37 -5.09 3.20 16.44
C LEU A 37 -5.94 2.60 17.55
N LYS A 38 -5.31 2.22 18.64
CA LYS A 38 -5.99 2.02 19.92
C LYS A 38 -6.35 3.42 20.43
N ASP A 39 -7.37 4.00 19.78
CA ASP A 39 -7.95 5.24 20.25
C ASP A 39 -8.52 4.99 21.65
N ASP A 40 -8.19 5.91 22.58
CA ASP A 40 -8.70 5.99 23.93
C ASP A 40 -8.08 5.09 24.98
N LYS A 41 -6.79 5.30 25.22
CA LYS A 41 -6.20 4.94 26.52
C LYS A 41 -6.78 5.73 27.71
N LEU A 42 -7.83 6.51 27.49
CA LEU A 42 -8.39 7.42 28.51
C LEU A 42 -9.74 7.00 29.09
N LEU A 43 -10.39 5.93 28.60
CA LEU A 43 -11.63 5.40 29.18
C LEU A 43 -11.44 3.93 29.54
N THR A 44 -11.42 3.68 30.80
CA THR A 44 -10.79 2.57 31.52
C THR A 44 -11.43 1.18 31.38
N ASP A 45 -12.54 0.96 30.69
CA ASP A 45 -13.27 -0.32 30.73
C ASP A 45 -13.53 -0.99 29.37
N GLU A 46 -13.16 -0.36 28.24
CA GLU A 46 -13.32 -0.95 26.89
C GLU A 46 -11.99 -1.41 26.25
N LEU A 47 -10.92 -1.43 27.01
CA LEU A 47 -9.52 -1.50 26.54
C LEU A 47 -9.11 -2.80 25.86
N ASN A 48 -9.92 -3.85 25.87
CA ASN A 48 -9.60 -5.15 25.24
C ASN A 48 -10.88 -5.89 24.79
N ASN A 49 -11.80 -5.22 24.13
CA ASN A 49 -12.93 -5.93 23.54
C ASN A 49 -12.56 -6.42 22.12
N PRO A 50 -12.31 -7.74 21.91
CA PRO A 50 -11.96 -8.30 20.60
C PRO A 50 -13.03 -8.01 19.51
N LEU A 51 -14.27 -7.79 19.90
CA LEU A 51 -15.35 -7.44 18.97
C LEU A 51 -15.14 -6.04 18.39
N ASN A 52 -14.72 -5.07 19.21
CA ASN A 52 -14.46 -3.70 18.75
C ASN A 52 -13.26 -3.67 17.81
N ASP A 53 -12.19 -4.41 18.11
CA ASP A 53 -11.02 -4.49 17.26
C ASP A 53 -11.33 -5.18 15.91
N SER A 54 -12.14 -6.24 15.94
CA SER A 54 -12.63 -6.91 14.73
C SER A 54 -13.52 -5.99 13.88
N GLN A 55 -14.40 -5.21 14.53
CA GLN A 55 -15.25 -4.25 13.83
C GLN A 55 -14.40 -3.14 13.16
N LYS A 56 -13.45 -2.54 13.89
CA LYS A 56 -12.54 -1.53 13.35
C LYS A 56 -11.71 -2.05 12.18
N ALA A 57 -11.22 -3.30 12.26
CA ALA A 57 -10.48 -3.92 11.18
C ALA A 57 -11.37 -4.16 9.95
N MET A 58 -12.62 -4.54 10.14
CA MET A 58 -13.59 -4.71 9.06
C MET A 58 -13.93 -3.36 8.41
N ASP A 59 -14.20 -2.33 9.21
CA ASP A 59 -14.51 -0.99 8.71
C ASP A 59 -13.32 -0.43 7.89
N LEU A 60 -12.08 -0.59 8.39
CA LEU A 60 -10.88 -0.21 7.65
C LEU A 60 -10.77 -0.97 6.33
N PHE A 61 -11.03 -2.27 6.31
CA PHE A 61 -10.99 -3.05 5.07
C PHE A 61 -12.01 -2.54 4.03
N TYR A 62 -13.23 -2.19 4.45
CA TYR A 62 -14.21 -1.61 3.52
C TYR A 62 -13.79 -0.22 3.03
N ASP A 63 -13.18 0.60 3.88
CA ASP A 63 -12.59 1.88 3.46
C ASP A 63 -11.49 1.68 2.41
N GLU A 64 -10.65 0.66 2.58
CA GLU A 64 -9.59 0.30 1.63
C GLU A 64 -10.15 -0.19 0.30
N VAL A 65 -11.19 -1.03 0.33
CA VAL A 65 -11.88 -1.47 -0.90
C VAL A 65 -12.49 -0.28 -1.63
N ASN A 66 -13.14 0.63 -0.91
CA ASN A 66 -13.72 1.83 -1.50
C ASN A 66 -12.63 2.73 -2.09
N ALA A 67 -11.55 2.99 -1.34
CA ALA A 67 -10.43 3.79 -1.82
C ALA A 67 -9.79 3.20 -3.08
N PHE A 68 -9.62 1.86 -3.14
CA PHE A 68 -9.14 1.20 -4.34
C PHE A 68 -10.10 1.37 -5.53
N ASN A 69 -11.41 1.24 -5.30
CA ASN A 69 -12.41 1.37 -6.36
C ASN A 69 -12.49 2.81 -6.92
N GLU A 70 -12.15 3.81 -6.11
CA GLU A 70 -12.10 5.23 -6.51
C GLU A 70 -10.84 5.60 -7.30
N LEU A 71 -9.78 4.76 -7.29
CA LEU A 71 -8.62 4.98 -8.15
C LEU A 71 -9.01 4.93 -9.63
N ASP A 72 -8.26 5.65 -10.47
CA ASP A 72 -8.40 5.48 -11.91
C ASP A 72 -7.95 4.08 -12.35
N ASP A 73 -8.44 3.63 -13.51
CA ASP A 73 -8.22 2.26 -13.98
C ASP A 73 -6.74 1.97 -14.28
N GLU A 74 -5.96 2.97 -14.68
CA GLU A 74 -4.53 2.81 -14.95
C GLU A 74 -3.76 2.57 -13.62
N LEU A 75 -4.08 3.32 -12.58
CA LEU A 75 -3.45 3.18 -11.28
C LEU A 75 -3.82 1.84 -10.61
N LYS A 76 -5.07 1.39 -10.74
CA LYS A 76 -5.49 0.05 -10.33
C LYS A 76 -4.65 -1.04 -11.01
N GLN A 77 -4.42 -0.90 -12.34
CA GLN A 77 -3.59 -1.82 -13.12
C GLN A 77 -2.14 -1.83 -12.61
N ILE A 78 -1.56 -0.66 -12.42
CA ILE A 78 -0.18 -0.52 -11.94
C ILE A 78 -0.01 -1.23 -10.60
N TYR A 79 -0.89 -0.96 -9.63
CA TYR A 79 -0.80 -1.60 -8.31
C TYR A 79 -1.01 -3.10 -8.38
N TYR A 80 -1.99 -3.56 -9.16
CA TYR A 80 -2.19 -4.99 -9.36
C TYR A 80 -0.95 -5.67 -9.93
N MET A 81 -0.38 -5.12 -11.02
CA MET A 81 0.77 -5.71 -11.70
C MET A 81 2.03 -5.73 -10.84
N LEU A 82 2.23 -4.72 -9.98
CA LEU A 82 3.35 -4.68 -9.03
C LEU A 82 3.21 -5.69 -7.89
N LEU A 83 1.96 -5.93 -7.42
CA LEU A 83 1.72 -6.56 -6.12
C LEU A 83 0.99 -7.90 -6.21
N LYS A 84 0.59 -8.36 -7.41
CA LYS A 84 -0.20 -9.61 -7.59
C LYS A 84 0.51 -10.86 -7.06
N ASP A 85 1.83 -10.89 -7.12
CA ASP A 85 2.66 -12.02 -6.70
C ASP A 85 3.19 -11.85 -5.26
N GLU A 86 2.83 -10.74 -4.59
CA GLU A 86 3.28 -10.44 -3.23
C GLU A 86 2.32 -11.05 -2.19
N PRO A 87 2.82 -11.88 -1.27
CA PRO A 87 1.99 -12.65 -0.34
C PRO A 87 1.02 -11.80 0.50
N HIS A 88 1.48 -10.64 0.98
CA HIS A 88 0.69 -9.75 1.84
C HIS A 88 -0.52 -9.11 1.12
N PHE A 89 -0.50 -9.07 -0.21
CA PHE A 89 -1.57 -8.51 -1.04
C PHE A 89 -2.45 -9.57 -1.69
N SER A 90 -2.05 -10.83 -1.67
CA SER A 90 -2.74 -11.91 -2.40
C SER A 90 -4.20 -12.09 -2.00
N GLY A 91 -4.53 -11.94 -0.71
CA GLY A 91 -5.90 -12.01 -0.21
C GLY A 91 -6.78 -10.91 -0.79
N PHE A 92 -6.27 -9.68 -0.87
CA PHE A 92 -6.96 -8.55 -1.44
C PHE A 92 -7.22 -8.72 -2.94
N TRP A 93 -6.21 -9.13 -3.73
CA TRP A 93 -6.36 -9.37 -5.16
C TRP A 93 -7.34 -10.49 -5.50
N ASN A 94 -7.44 -11.50 -4.63
CA ASN A 94 -8.47 -12.52 -4.76
C ASN A 94 -9.88 -11.99 -4.49
N TYR A 95 -10.01 -10.92 -3.71
CA TYR A 95 -11.29 -10.29 -3.41
C TYR A 95 -11.76 -9.36 -4.52
N VAL A 96 -10.86 -8.50 -5.05
CA VAL A 96 -11.24 -7.46 -6.03
C VAL A 96 -11.29 -7.92 -7.49
N VAL A 97 -10.87 -9.12 -7.80
CA VAL A 97 -10.85 -9.74 -9.15
C VAL A 97 -10.48 -8.76 -10.26
N PHE A 98 -9.23 -8.79 -10.72
CA PHE A 98 -8.72 -7.86 -11.72
C PHE A 98 -8.02 -8.59 -12.86
N SER A 99 -8.20 -8.11 -14.12
CA SER A 99 -7.54 -8.68 -15.30
C SER A 99 -6.45 -7.74 -15.80
N PRO A 100 -5.17 -8.16 -15.80
CA PRO A 100 -4.06 -7.30 -16.18
C PRO A 100 -4.07 -6.97 -17.69
N LYS A 101 -3.60 -5.77 -18.01
CA LYS A 101 -3.23 -5.31 -19.35
C LYS A 101 -1.70 -5.16 -19.42
N ASP A 102 -1.21 -4.93 -20.64
CA ASP A 102 0.21 -5.07 -21.00
C ASP A 102 1.14 -3.97 -20.49
N ASP A 103 2.45 -4.26 -20.52
CA ASP A 103 3.61 -3.38 -20.33
C ASP A 103 3.53 -2.39 -19.15
N LEU A 104 3.81 -2.92 -17.96
CA LEU A 104 3.78 -2.17 -16.72
C LEU A 104 4.73 -0.96 -16.71
N GLU A 105 5.93 -1.06 -17.29
CA GLU A 105 6.90 0.04 -17.31
C GLU A 105 6.37 1.24 -18.09
N THR A 106 5.86 1.00 -19.29
CA THR A 106 5.25 2.03 -20.12
C THR A 106 4.04 2.66 -19.44
N MET A 107 3.20 1.87 -18.79
CA MET A 107 2.05 2.39 -18.02
C MET A 107 2.49 3.34 -16.90
N ILE A 108 3.53 2.96 -16.13
CA ILE A 108 4.06 3.82 -15.06
C ILE A 108 4.61 5.13 -15.64
N LEU A 109 5.41 5.08 -16.70
CA LEU A 109 6.01 6.27 -17.32
C LEU A 109 4.95 7.21 -17.88
N ILE A 110 3.89 6.69 -18.49
CA ILE A 110 2.80 7.49 -19.04
C ILE A 110 1.96 8.12 -17.91
N HIS A 111 1.52 7.31 -16.93
CA HIS A 111 0.67 7.77 -15.84
C HIS A 111 1.35 8.82 -14.95
N TYR A 112 2.65 8.65 -14.73
CA TYR A 112 3.46 9.56 -13.90
C TYR A 112 4.29 10.56 -14.71
N HIS A 113 3.96 10.77 -16.00
CA HIS A 113 4.67 11.75 -16.83
C HIS A 113 4.72 13.12 -16.15
N GLY A 114 5.91 13.73 -16.11
CA GLY A 114 6.16 14.99 -15.42
C GLY A 114 6.19 14.95 -13.89
N LYS A 115 5.83 13.80 -13.27
CA LYS A 115 5.92 13.61 -11.81
C LYS A 115 7.14 12.78 -11.39
N ILE A 116 7.64 11.94 -12.28
CA ILE A 116 8.84 11.13 -12.09
C ILE A 116 9.85 11.39 -13.21
N CYS A 117 11.10 11.03 -12.95
CA CYS A 117 12.18 11.11 -13.94
C CYS A 117 11.97 10.06 -15.05
N GLU A 118 11.98 10.49 -16.31
CA GLU A 118 11.82 9.60 -17.47
C GLU A 118 12.97 8.58 -17.58
N ASN A 119 14.16 8.93 -17.08
CA ASN A 119 15.32 8.04 -17.05
C ASN A 119 15.46 7.25 -15.74
N ALA A 120 14.44 7.24 -14.89
CA ALA A 120 14.45 6.40 -13.69
C ALA A 120 14.49 4.93 -14.10
N PRO A 121 15.22 4.07 -13.38
CA PRO A 121 15.35 2.66 -13.72
C PRO A 121 14.11 1.87 -13.27
N ILE A 122 12.96 2.17 -13.89
CA ILE A 122 11.66 1.60 -13.55
C ILE A 122 11.69 0.07 -13.66
N SER A 123 12.22 -0.47 -14.75
CA SER A 123 12.36 -1.92 -14.94
C SER A 123 13.11 -2.61 -13.81
N ASP A 124 14.14 -1.98 -13.28
CA ASP A 124 14.90 -2.52 -12.14
C ASP A 124 14.09 -2.50 -10.86
N PHE A 125 13.32 -1.43 -10.64
CA PHE A 125 12.45 -1.33 -9.46
C PHE A 125 11.29 -2.33 -9.53
N ILE A 126 10.67 -2.51 -10.70
CA ILE A 126 9.63 -3.53 -10.93
C ILE A 126 10.16 -4.92 -10.56
N ARG A 127 11.38 -5.24 -10.97
CA ARG A 127 11.97 -6.56 -10.77
C ARG A 127 12.45 -6.81 -9.34
N ASN A 128 13.05 -5.80 -8.70
CA ASN A 128 13.82 -5.99 -7.47
C ASN A 128 13.17 -5.37 -6.23
N SER A 129 12.14 -4.54 -6.37
CA SER A 129 11.52 -3.79 -5.28
C SER A 129 10.09 -3.36 -5.64
N PRO A 130 9.20 -4.29 -6.07
CA PRO A 130 7.86 -3.93 -6.54
C PRO A 130 6.99 -3.30 -5.44
N VAL A 131 7.10 -3.79 -4.21
CA VAL A 131 6.34 -3.24 -3.07
C VAL A 131 6.81 -1.83 -2.75
N GLU A 132 8.12 -1.62 -2.63
CA GLU A 132 8.68 -0.30 -2.37
C GLU A 132 8.33 0.69 -3.50
N LEU A 133 8.38 0.23 -4.76
CA LEU A 133 7.96 1.04 -5.90
C LEU A 133 6.50 1.45 -5.78
N SER A 134 5.59 0.53 -5.44
CA SER A 134 4.16 0.82 -5.28
C SER A 134 3.91 1.89 -4.21
N TYR A 135 4.58 1.81 -3.06
CA TYR A 135 4.49 2.85 -2.03
C TYR A 135 5.07 4.19 -2.47
N CYS A 136 6.17 4.20 -3.23
CA CYS A 136 6.71 5.43 -3.81
C CYS A 136 5.72 6.08 -4.76
N LEU A 137 5.10 5.31 -5.65
CA LEU A 137 4.11 5.79 -6.61
C LEU A 137 2.86 6.32 -5.89
N ALA A 138 2.38 5.64 -4.85
CA ALA A 138 1.28 6.10 -4.01
C ALA A 138 1.60 7.45 -3.34
N LEU A 139 2.79 7.60 -2.76
CA LEU A 139 3.24 8.86 -2.15
C LEU A 139 3.36 9.99 -3.19
N ILE A 140 3.82 9.70 -4.40
CA ILE A 140 3.92 10.68 -5.50
C ILE A 140 2.53 11.08 -6.00
N SER A 141 1.56 10.16 -6.06
CA SER A 141 0.18 10.47 -6.42
C SER A 141 -0.52 11.36 -5.42
N ALA A 142 -0.26 11.14 -4.14
CA ALA A 142 -0.97 11.82 -3.06
C ALA A 142 -0.49 13.25 -2.79
N THR A 143 0.72 13.63 -3.23
CA THR A 143 1.31 14.94 -2.93
C THR A 143 2.16 15.49 -4.07
N GLU A 144 1.94 16.76 -4.41
CA GLU A 144 2.78 17.49 -5.37
C GLU A 144 4.17 17.85 -4.81
N ARG A 145 4.35 17.82 -3.51
CA ARG A 145 5.60 18.17 -2.81
C ARG A 145 5.93 17.13 -1.75
N TYR A 146 7.21 17.07 -1.37
CA TYR A 146 7.82 16.18 -0.38
C TYR A 146 6.84 15.71 0.71
N SER A 147 6.21 14.57 0.52
CA SER A 147 5.48 13.90 1.59
C SER A 147 6.48 13.21 2.49
N LEU A 148 6.27 13.35 3.80
CA LEU A 148 6.99 12.55 4.76
C LEU A 148 6.59 11.09 4.52
N ILE A 149 7.57 10.22 4.30
CA ILE A 149 7.33 8.78 4.21
C ILE A 149 6.82 8.32 5.58
N PRO A 150 5.64 7.67 5.65
CA PRO A 150 5.10 7.19 6.92
C PRO A 150 6.11 6.31 7.65
N ARG A 151 6.19 6.45 8.98
CA ARG A 151 7.18 5.74 9.79
C ARG A 151 7.13 4.22 9.60
N TRP A 152 5.92 3.65 9.50
CA TRP A 152 5.77 2.21 9.27
C TRP A 152 6.42 1.77 7.96
N VAL A 153 6.22 2.54 6.88
CA VAL A 153 6.84 2.27 5.57
C VAL A 153 8.35 2.37 5.66
N GLN A 154 8.88 3.42 6.31
CA GLN A 154 10.34 3.57 6.48
C GLN A 154 10.97 2.39 7.23
N MET A 155 10.29 1.89 8.27
CA MET A 155 10.80 0.80 9.10
C MET A 155 10.76 -0.55 8.39
N ASN A 156 9.71 -0.82 7.62
CA ASN A 156 9.51 -2.12 6.96
C ASN A 156 10.08 -2.17 5.52
N TYR A 157 10.16 -1.01 4.87
CA TYR A 157 10.62 -0.86 3.49
C TYR A 157 11.65 0.28 3.36
N PRO A 158 12.85 0.14 3.95
CA PRO A 158 13.86 1.20 4.00
C PRO A 158 14.36 1.66 2.62
N LYS A 159 14.22 0.83 1.58
CA LYS A 159 14.58 1.21 0.20
C LYS A 159 13.68 2.32 -0.38
N VAL A 160 12.47 2.54 0.17
CA VAL A 160 11.53 3.56 -0.32
C VAL A 160 12.16 4.94 -0.37
N ASP A 161 12.96 5.34 0.65
CA ASP A 161 13.63 6.64 0.66
C ASP A 161 14.59 6.82 -0.53
N ASN A 162 15.35 5.80 -0.86
CA ASN A 162 16.27 5.83 -2.00
C ASN A 162 15.51 5.82 -3.34
N ILE A 163 14.50 4.97 -3.48
CA ILE A 163 13.71 4.85 -4.71
C ILE A 163 12.98 6.15 -5.00
N ILE A 164 12.30 6.76 -4.01
CA ILE A 164 11.55 8.00 -4.22
C ILE A 164 12.47 9.17 -4.64
N ARG A 165 13.70 9.24 -4.09
CA ARG A 165 14.71 10.22 -4.52
C ARG A 165 15.12 10.01 -5.97
N ARG A 166 15.32 8.76 -6.40
CA ARG A 166 15.69 8.45 -7.80
C ARG A 166 14.52 8.71 -8.75
N LEU A 167 13.28 8.46 -8.34
CA LEU A 167 12.09 8.79 -9.13
C LEU A 167 11.90 10.30 -9.29
N ARG A 168 12.24 11.09 -8.25
CA ARG A 168 12.10 12.56 -8.24
C ARG A 168 13.39 13.31 -8.58
N ASN A 169 14.38 12.67 -9.17
CA ASN A 169 15.66 13.31 -9.46
C ASN A 169 15.47 14.48 -10.44
N THR A 170 15.67 15.71 -9.95
CA THR A 170 15.46 16.96 -10.71
C THR A 170 16.43 17.15 -11.86
N HIS A 171 17.53 16.37 -11.93
CA HIS A 171 18.47 16.42 -13.05
C HIS A 171 17.96 15.75 -14.33
N CYS A 172 16.77 15.13 -14.29
CA CYS A 172 16.15 14.56 -15.49
C CYS A 172 15.41 15.58 -16.36
N HIS A 173 15.27 16.82 -15.90
CA HIS A 173 14.54 17.86 -16.60
C HIS A 173 15.44 18.93 -17.26
N ASN A 174 16.72 18.63 -17.46
CA ASN A 174 17.66 19.50 -18.18
C ASN A 174 18.10 18.89 -19.51
#